data_d23222e8bbf16fe5082b9348641c6df6
#
_entry.id   d23222e8bbf16fe5082b9348641c6df6
#
_cell.length_a   1.000
_cell.length_b   1.000
_cell.length_c   1.000
_cell.angle_alpha   90.00
_cell.angle_beta   90.00
_cell.angle_gamma   90.00
#
_symmetry.space_group_name_H-M   'P 1'
#
loop_
_entity.id
_entity.type
_entity.pdbx_description
1 polymer ?
#
loop_
_entity_poly.entity_id
_entity_poly.type
_entity_poly.pdbx_seq_one_letter_code
_entity_poly.pdbx_strand_id
1 'polypeptide(L)'
;GVGLGHEFLRHIERTRVIIHIVDAASTEGRDPIDDIYKINKELEAYNPEIASRPQVIAANKIDCIYTEDGEESPIDKLKKEFEPKGIQVYAISAVSGQGVRELLFHVKELLDNCKQEPIVFEQEFFPEDMLMSENLPYTVEQDAEDPTIFIVEGPKIEKMLGYTNLDSEKGFAFFQRFLKEGGILDELEKAGIQEGDTVRMYGFDFDYYK
;
A
#
# COMPACT_ATOMS: atom_id res chain seq x y z
N GLY A 1 -9.68 -19.80 -12.54
CA GLY A 1 -9.93 -18.84 -11.52
C GLY A 1 -8.67 -18.03 -11.27
N VAL A 2 -8.78 -16.74 -11.39
CA VAL A 2 -7.72 -15.82 -10.98
C VAL A 2 -8.01 -15.56 -9.49
N GLY A 3 -7.14 -16.02 -8.58
CA GLY A 3 -7.24 -15.73 -7.16
C GLY A 3 -7.13 -14.23 -6.87
N LEU A 4 -7.18 -13.83 -5.58
CA LEU A 4 -7.17 -12.43 -5.14
C LEU A 4 -5.94 -11.63 -5.62
N GLY A 5 -4.88 -12.31 -6.05
CA GLY A 5 -3.64 -11.69 -6.53
C GLY A 5 -2.77 -11.14 -5.40
N HIS A 6 -1.46 -11.29 -5.51
CA HIS A 6 -0.48 -10.87 -4.47
C HIS A 6 -0.54 -9.39 -4.14
N GLU A 7 -0.82 -8.55 -5.12
CA GLU A 7 -0.89 -7.10 -4.91
C GLU A 7 -2.10 -6.70 -4.05
N PHE A 8 -3.26 -7.33 -4.29
CA PHE A 8 -4.46 -7.13 -3.50
C PHE A 8 -4.27 -7.63 -2.05
N LEU A 9 -3.61 -8.76 -1.86
CA LEU A 9 -3.34 -9.34 -0.55
C LEU A 9 -2.44 -8.45 0.31
N ARG A 10 -1.47 -7.73 -0.28
CA ARG A 10 -0.68 -6.70 0.42
C ARG A 10 -1.52 -5.55 0.97
N HIS A 11 -2.59 -5.16 0.29
CA HIS A 11 -3.50 -4.14 0.83
C HIS A 11 -4.30 -4.65 2.02
N ILE A 12 -4.68 -5.94 2.02
CA ILE A 12 -5.39 -6.57 3.13
C ILE A 12 -4.50 -6.67 4.38
N GLU A 13 -3.19 -6.83 4.26
CA GLU A 13 -2.26 -6.85 5.40
C GLU A 13 -2.39 -5.65 6.33
N ARG A 14 -2.77 -4.50 5.80
CA ARG A 14 -2.94 -3.26 6.56
C ARG A 14 -4.31 -3.11 7.23
N THR A 15 -5.24 -4.01 6.96
CA THR A 15 -6.59 -3.97 7.55
C THR A 15 -6.60 -4.63 8.92
N ARG A 16 -7.53 -4.27 9.78
CA ARG A 16 -7.73 -4.89 11.11
C ARG A 16 -9.01 -5.72 11.17
N VAL A 17 -9.94 -5.44 10.28
CA VAL A 17 -11.23 -6.11 10.15
C VAL A 17 -11.47 -6.40 8.67
N ILE A 18 -12.06 -7.53 8.36
CA ILE A 18 -12.39 -7.95 6.99
C ILE A 18 -13.91 -7.91 6.83
N ILE A 19 -14.37 -7.27 5.75
CA ILE A 19 -15.77 -7.27 5.33
C ILE A 19 -15.87 -8.09 4.05
N HIS A 20 -16.56 -9.24 4.12
CA HIS A 20 -16.93 -10.01 2.93
C HIS A 20 -18.20 -9.44 2.33
N ILE A 21 -18.12 -8.81 1.18
CA ILE A 21 -19.29 -8.33 0.43
C ILE A 21 -19.65 -9.39 -0.59
N VAL A 22 -20.79 -10.02 -0.42
CA VAL A 22 -21.26 -11.11 -1.30
C VAL A 22 -22.61 -10.79 -1.95
N ASP A 23 -22.83 -11.31 -3.14
CA ASP A 23 -24.11 -11.23 -3.84
C ASP A 23 -25.08 -12.26 -3.25
N ALA A 24 -25.90 -11.84 -2.29
CA ALA A 24 -26.85 -12.71 -1.62
C ALA A 24 -28.02 -13.13 -2.52
N ALA A 25 -28.29 -12.39 -3.61
CA ALA A 25 -29.32 -12.75 -4.58
C ALA A 25 -28.82 -13.74 -5.64
N SER A 26 -27.53 -14.11 -5.61
CA SER A 26 -26.89 -15.02 -6.58
C SER A 26 -27.17 -14.61 -8.03
N THR A 27 -27.17 -13.31 -8.35
CA THR A 27 -27.51 -12.78 -9.68
C THR A 27 -26.58 -13.28 -10.77
N GLU A 28 -25.37 -13.71 -10.41
CA GLU A 28 -24.36 -14.28 -11.30
C GLU A 28 -24.33 -15.83 -11.26
N GLY A 29 -25.27 -16.45 -10.56
CA GLY A 29 -25.36 -17.92 -10.44
C GLY A 29 -24.28 -18.53 -9.54
N ARG A 30 -23.62 -17.74 -8.68
CA ARG A 30 -22.63 -18.19 -7.72
C ARG A 30 -23.27 -18.38 -6.34
N ASP A 31 -22.79 -19.36 -5.59
CA ASP A 31 -23.15 -19.55 -4.20
C ASP A 31 -22.32 -18.62 -3.31
N PRO A 32 -22.94 -17.66 -2.57
CA PRO A 32 -22.23 -16.75 -1.70
C PRO A 32 -21.48 -17.45 -0.55
N ILE A 33 -21.96 -18.58 -0.07
CA ILE A 33 -21.31 -19.37 0.98
C ILE A 33 -20.00 -19.95 0.44
N ASP A 34 -20.05 -20.57 -0.73
CA ASP A 34 -18.88 -21.12 -1.39
C ASP A 34 -17.82 -20.04 -1.69
N ASP A 35 -18.25 -18.85 -2.11
CA ASP A 35 -17.33 -17.75 -2.42
C ASP A 35 -16.61 -17.25 -1.15
N ILE A 36 -17.30 -17.15 0.00
CA ILE A 36 -16.66 -16.79 1.28
C ILE A 36 -15.61 -17.83 1.67
N TYR A 37 -15.95 -19.12 1.56
CA TYR A 37 -14.99 -20.18 1.89
C TYR A 37 -13.74 -20.17 0.99
N LYS A 38 -13.91 -19.92 -0.31
CA LYS A 38 -12.79 -19.81 -1.24
C LYS A 38 -11.87 -18.66 -0.88
N ILE A 39 -12.45 -17.49 -0.59
CA ILE A 39 -11.69 -16.32 -0.17
C ILE A 39 -10.95 -16.58 1.15
N ASN A 40 -11.61 -17.16 2.15
CA ASN A 40 -10.97 -17.47 3.42
C ASN A 40 -9.82 -18.47 3.26
N LYS A 41 -9.97 -19.47 2.38
CA LYS A 41 -8.89 -20.42 2.08
C LYS A 41 -7.70 -19.74 1.38
N GLU A 42 -7.94 -18.76 0.51
CA GLU A 42 -6.87 -17.99 -0.12
C GLU A 42 -6.16 -17.08 0.90
N LEU A 43 -6.90 -16.45 1.82
CA LEU A 43 -6.33 -15.65 2.90
C LEU A 43 -5.48 -16.51 3.85
N GLU A 44 -5.97 -17.69 4.23
CA GLU A 44 -5.25 -18.63 5.09
C GLU A 44 -3.96 -19.15 4.43
N ALA A 45 -4.02 -19.45 3.13
CA ALA A 45 -2.85 -19.88 2.37
C ALA A 45 -1.80 -18.78 2.20
N TYR A 46 -2.24 -17.51 2.18
CA TYR A 46 -1.34 -16.36 2.07
C TYR A 46 -0.73 -16.01 3.43
N ASN A 47 -1.55 -15.80 4.45
CA ASN A 47 -1.11 -15.49 5.80
C ASN A 47 -2.21 -15.86 6.82
N PRO A 48 -1.99 -16.90 7.66
CA PRO A 48 -2.96 -17.33 8.68
C PRO A 48 -3.33 -16.25 9.70
N GLU A 49 -2.44 -15.30 9.98
CA GLU A 49 -2.71 -14.18 10.88
C GLU A 49 -3.80 -13.26 10.31
N ILE A 50 -3.77 -13.01 9.00
CA ILE A 50 -4.79 -12.22 8.32
C ILE A 50 -6.13 -12.95 8.33
N ALA A 51 -6.13 -14.24 8.06
CA ALA A 51 -7.33 -15.07 8.09
C ALA A 51 -7.99 -15.13 9.49
N SER A 52 -7.21 -14.95 10.56
CA SER A 52 -7.70 -14.96 11.95
C SER A 52 -8.32 -13.62 12.40
N ARG A 53 -8.23 -12.57 11.60
CA ARG A 53 -8.79 -11.25 11.92
C ARG A 53 -10.31 -11.29 12.04
N PRO A 54 -10.92 -10.38 12.83
CA PRO A 54 -12.36 -10.26 12.89
C PRO A 54 -12.97 -10.07 11.50
N GLN A 55 -14.03 -10.85 11.22
CA GLN A 55 -14.71 -10.85 9.93
C GLN A 55 -16.17 -10.52 10.13
N VAL A 56 -16.78 -9.86 9.13
CA VAL A 56 -18.21 -9.61 9.02
C VAL A 56 -18.67 -9.83 7.59
N ILE A 57 -19.88 -10.34 7.40
CA ILE A 57 -20.45 -10.59 6.07
C ILE A 57 -21.51 -9.51 5.77
N ALA A 58 -21.31 -8.82 4.65
CA ALA A 58 -22.28 -7.93 4.04
C ALA A 58 -22.99 -8.68 2.91
N ALA A 59 -24.14 -9.26 3.20
CA ALA A 59 -25.01 -9.93 2.24
C ALA A 59 -25.73 -8.87 1.40
N ASN A 60 -25.15 -8.53 0.24
CA ASN A 60 -25.58 -7.43 -0.61
C ASN A 60 -26.66 -7.87 -1.62
N LYS A 61 -27.29 -6.89 -2.25
CA LYS A 61 -28.34 -7.02 -3.26
C LYS A 61 -29.65 -7.60 -2.70
N ILE A 62 -29.99 -7.26 -1.44
CA ILE A 62 -31.28 -7.73 -0.86
C ILE A 62 -32.50 -7.21 -1.62
N ASP A 63 -32.36 -6.11 -2.34
CA ASP A 63 -33.35 -5.55 -3.26
C ASP A 63 -33.64 -6.46 -4.47
N CYS A 64 -32.79 -7.44 -4.76
CA CYS A 64 -32.94 -8.41 -5.84
C CYS A 64 -33.33 -9.81 -5.36
N ILE A 65 -33.52 -10.01 -4.04
CA ILE A 65 -33.90 -11.32 -3.50
C ILE A 65 -35.39 -11.55 -3.68
N TYR A 66 -35.73 -12.64 -4.34
CA TYR A 66 -37.06 -13.22 -4.39
C TYR A 66 -37.08 -14.56 -3.66
N THR A 67 -37.91 -14.70 -2.67
CA THR A 67 -38.10 -15.98 -1.94
C THR A 67 -39.53 -16.43 -2.14
N GLU A 68 -39.76 -17.66 -2.55
CA GLU A 68 -41.08 -18.26 -2.61
C GLU A 68 -41.60 -18.61 -1.20
N ASP A 69 -42.92 -18.63 -1.01
CA ASP A 69 -43.51 -18.95 0.28
C ASP A 69 -43.07 -20.34 0.75
N GLY A 70 -42.36 -20.39 1.88
CA GLY A 70 -41.84 -21.62 2.47
C GLY A 70 -40.38 -21.96 2.15
N GLU A 71 -39.73 -21.21 1.31
CA GLU A 71 -38.28 -21.35 1.09
C GLU A 71 -37.45 -20.55 2.10
N GLU A 72 -36.34 -21.13 2.51
CA GLU A 72 -35.35 -20.45 3.37
C GLU A 72 -34.67 -19.33 2.61
N SER A 73 -34.74 -18.11 3.14
CA SER A 73 -34.08 -16.95 2.52
C SER A 73 -32.55 -17.16 2.37
N PRO A 74 -31.91 -16.68 1.28
CA PRO A 74 -30.46 -16.68 1.17
C PRO A 74 -29.76 -16.02 2.37
N ILE A 75 -30.36 -15.00 2.97
CA ILE A 75 -29.84 -14.33 4.17
C ILE A 75 -29.86 -15.29 5.37
N ASP A 76 -30.97 -16.05 5.55
CA ASP A 76 -31.08 -17.00 6.67
C ASP A 76 -30.09 -18.15 6.52
N LYS A 77 -29.83 -18.62 5.30
CA LYS A 77 -28.78 -19.61 5.02
C LYS A 77 -27.39 -19.10 5.41
N LEU A 78 -27.05 -17.86 5.05
CA LEU A 78 -25.79 -17.23 5.43
C LEU A 78 -25.67 -17.08 6.94
N LYS A 79 -26.72 -16.61 7.63
CA LYS A 79 -26.73 -16.48 9.09
C LYS A 79 -26.55 -17.82 9.78
N LYS A 80 -27.28 -18.82 9.36
CA LYS A 80 -27.20 -20.18 9.91
C LYS A 80 -25.82 -20.81 9.78
N GLU A 81 -25.11 -20.49 8.69
CA GLU A 81 -23.78 -20.99 8.42
C GLU A 81 -22.69 -20.25 9.20
N PHE A 82 -22.75 -18.91 9.28
CA PHE A 82 -21.63 -18.10 9.75
C PHE A 82 -21.80 -17.52 11.16
N GLU A 83 -23.01 -17.21 11.63
CA GLU A 83 -23.24 -16.68 12.99
C GLU A 83 -22.80 -17.64 14.10
N PRO A 84 -23.00 -18.97 13.98
CA PRO A 84 -22.48 -19.93 14.97
C PRO A 84 -20.93 -19.95 15.04
N LYS A 85 -20.26 -19.45 14.00
CA LYS A 85 -18.80 -19.31 13.93
C LYS A 85 -18.31 -17.95 14.44
N GLY A 86 -19.23 -17.12 14.95
CA GLY A 86 -18.92 -15.78 15.46
C GLY A 86 -18.81 -14.70 14.39
N ILE A 87 -19.19 -14.99 13.14
CA ILE A 87 -19.14 -14.03 12.02
C ILE A 87 -20.58 -13.50 11.79
N GLN A 88 -20.79 -12.23 12.09
CA GLN A 88 -22.12 -11.60 11.93
C GLN A 88 -22.44 -11.36 10.46
N VAL A 89 -23.73 -11.53 10.10
CA VAL A 89 -24.24 -11.34 8.74
C VAL A 89 -25.20 -10.17 8.69
N TYR A 90 -24.89 -9.18 7.88
CA TYR A 90 -25.72 -7.99 7.64
C TYR A 90 -26.33 -8.03 6.25
N ALA A 91 -27.65 -7.99 6.21
CA ALA A 91 -28.39 -7.86 4.96
C ALA A 91 -28.35 -6.40 4.50
N ILE A 92 -27.77 -6.14 3.33
CA ILE A 92 -27.62 -4.78 2.81
C ILE A 92 -28.07 -4.66 1.35
N SER A 93 -28.44 -3.46 0.97
CA SER A 93 -28.50 -3.02 -0.42
C SER A 93 -27.59 -1.82 -0.60
N ALA A 94 -26.49 -2.01 -1.29
CA ALA A 94 -25.55 -0.92 -1.59
C ALA A 94 -26.20 0.17 -2.47
N VAL A 95 -27.20 -0.19 -3.28
CA VAL A 95 -27.90 0.74 -4.18
C VAL A 95 -28.83 1.67 -3.39
N SER A 96 -29.60 1.11 -2.44
CA SER A 96 -30.57 1.89 -1.63
C SER A 96 -29.96 2.45 -0.33
N GLY A 97 -28.83 1.92 0.10
CA GLY A 97 -28.22 2.23 1.39
C GLY A 97 -28.82 1.47 2.56
N GLN A 98 -29.81 0.61 2.33
CA GLN A 98 -30.48 -0.17 3.39
C GLN A 98 -29.47 -1.09 4.09
N GLY A 99 -29.48 -1.15 5.42
CA GLY A 99 -28.63 -2.01 6.26
C GLY A 99 -27.16 -1.60 6.34
N VAL A 100 -26.71 -0.64 5.54
CA VAL A 100 -25.28 -0.21 5.49
C VAL A 100 -24.88 0.46 6.81
N ARG A 101 -25.76 1.24 7.41
CA ARG A 101 -25.47 1.95 8.66
C ARG A 101 -25.23 0.99 9.82
N GLU A 102 -26.04 -0.04 9.95
CA GLU A 102 -25.95 -1.08 10.97
C GLU A 102 -24.65 -1.88 10.81
N LEU A 103 -24.30 -2.26 9.58
CA LEU A 103 -23.02 -2.88 9.25
C LEU A 103 -21.84 -2.02 9.72
N LEU A 104 -21.84 -0.73 9.38
CA LEU A 104 -20.75 0.18 9.74
C LEU A 104 -20.61 0.41 11.24
N PHE A 105 -21.73 0.42 12.00
CA PHE A 105 -21.68 0.47 13.46
C PHE A 105 -20.99 -0.75 14.04
N HIS A 106 -21.34 -1.95 13.56
CA HIS A 106 -20.69 -3.18 14.02
C HIS A 106 -19.21 -3.24 13.64
N VAL A 107 -18.87 -2.84 12.42
CA VAL A 107 -17.45 -2.73 11.99
C VAL A 107 -16.66 -1.78 12.90
N LYS A 108 -17.26 -0.65 13.28
CA LYS A 108 -16.67 0.26 14.24
C LYS A 108 -16.42 -0.41 15.61
N GLU A 109 -17.40 -1.13 16.14
CA GLU A 109 -17.24 -1.88 17.39
C GLU A 109 -16.11 -2.92 17.30
N LEU A 110 -16.02 -3.65 16.19
CA LEU A 110 -14.92 -4.59 15.95
C LEU A 110 -13.57 -3.87 15.93
N LEU A 111 -13.47 -2.72 15.27
CA LEU A 111 -12.26 -1.92 15.21
C LEU A 111 -11.84 -1.35 16.56
N ASP A 112 -12.82 -0.90 17.37
CA ASP A 112 -12.58 -0.37 18.71
C ASP A 112 -12.09 -1.48 19.68
N ASN A 113 -12.52 -2.72 19.46
CA ASN A 113 -12.11 -3.89 20.23
C ASN A 113 -10.79 -4.53 19.74
N CYS A 114 -10.34 -4.21 18.52
CA CYS A 114 -9.04 -4.65 18.06
C CYS A 114 -7.95 -3.97 18.89
N LYS A 115 -7.01 -4.77 19.43
CA LYS A 115 -5.84 -4.22 20.09
C LYS A 115 -5.12 -3.28 19.12
N GLN A 116 -4.85 -2.06 19.56
CA GLN A 116 -4.06 -1.08 18.83
C GLN A 116 -2.56 -1.39 18.97
N GLU A 117 -2.13 -2.57 18.59
CA GLU A 117 -0.72 -2.76 18.36
C GLU A 117 -0.40 -2.07 17.04
N PRO A 118 0.49 -1.08 17.04
CA PRO A 118 0.92 -0.49 15.79
C PRO A 118 1.51 -1.63 14.97
N ILE A 119 0.93 -1.90 13.80
CA ILE A 119 1.53 -2.81 12.83
C ILE A 119 2.81 -2.11 12.39
N VAL A 120 3.93 -2.48 12.99
CA VAL A 120 5.27 -2.04 12.56
C VAL A 120 5.55 -2.86 11.29
N PHE A 121 5.26 -2.26 10.14
CA PHE A 121 5.76 -2.81 8.90
C PHE A 121 7.28 -2.60 8.90
N GLU A 122 8.03 -3.68 9.00
CA GLU A 122 9.42 -3.63 8.63
C GLU A 122 9.46 -3.27 7.14
N GLN A 123 10.11 -2.17 6.84
CA GLN A 123 10.27 -1.74 5.46
C GLN A 123 11.26 -2.70 4.80
N GLU A 124 10.75 -3.72 4.09
CA GLU A 124 11.58 -4.73 3.41
C GLU A 124 12.36 -4.15 2.22
N PHE A 125 12.02 -2.96 1.77
CA PHE A 125 12.63 -2.30 0.64
C PHE A 125 13.07 -0.88 1.00
N PHE A 126 14.37 -0.67 1.02
CA PHE A 126 14.99 0.64 1.18
C PHE A 126 15.55 1.06 -0.19
N PRO A 127 14.82 1.89 -0.96
CA PRO A 127 15.35 2.42 -2.24
C PRO A 127 16.68 3.11 -2.06
N GLU A 128 16.88 3.72 -0.89
CA GLU A 128 18.09 4.42 -0.46
C GLU A 128 19.30 3.48 -0.40
N ASP A 129 19.15 2.29 0.20
CA ASP A 129 20.25 1.33 0.31
C ASP A 129 20.63 0.72 -1.05
N MET A 130 19.63 0.53 -1.94
CA MET A 130 19.89 0.11 -3.31
C MET A 130 20.65 1.17 -4.10
N LEU A 131 20.27 2.45 -3.98
CA LEU A 131 20.95 3.55 -4.66
C LEU A 131 22.40 3.69 -4.21
N MET A 132 22.66 3.42 -2.92
CA MET A 132 24.03 3.43 -2.38
C MET A 132 24.88 2.23 -2.85
N SER A 133 24.24 1.06 -3.00
CA SER A 133 24.93 -0.18 -3.39
C SER A 133 25.14 -0.34 -4.90
N GLU A 134 24.30 0.29 -5.72
CA GLU A 134 24.42 0.22 -7.17
C GLU A 134 25.61 1.07 -7.69
N ASN A 135 26.51 0.42 -8.40
CA ASN A 135 27.64 1.10 -9.04
C ASN A 135 27.24 1.66 -10.43
N LEU A 136 26.27 2.59 -10.44
CA LEU A 136 25.87 3.28 -11.66
C LEU A 136 26.83 4.43 -11.98
N PRO A 137 27.14 4.67 -13.28
CA PRO A 137 28.04 5.74 -13.68
C PRO A 137 27.42 7.14 -13.51
N TYR A 138 28.27 8.11 -13.25
CA TYR A 138 27.99 9.53 -13.31
C TYR A 138 29.22 10.30 -13.77
N THR A 139 29.05 11.54 -14.21
CA THR A 139 30.12 12.46 -14.62
C THR A 139 30.04 13.74 -13.80
N VAL A 140 31.18 14.34 -13.58
CA VAL A 140 31.36 15.68 -12.98
C VAL A 140 32.12 16.53 -13.96
N GLU A 141 31.48 17.57 -14.47
CA GLU A 141 32.08 18.48 -15.47
C GLU A 141 31.88 19.93 -15.05
N GLN A 142 32.83 20.79 -15.33
CA GLN A 142 32.68 22.24 -15.13
C GLN A 142 31.94 22.82 -16.34
N ASP A 143 30.97 23.72 -16.11
CA ASP A 143 30.24 24.37 -17.19
C ASP A 143 31.20 25.16 -18.09
N ALA A 144 31.01 25.08 -19.42
CA ALA A 144 31.87 25.70 -20.39
C ALA A 144 31.71 27.23 -20.47
N GLU A 145 30.55 27.74 -20.05
CA GLU A 145 30.24 29.19 -20.12
C GLU A 145 30.44 29.87 -18.75
N ASP A 146 30.21 29.16 -17.65
CA ASP A 146 30.36 29.67 -16.29
C ASP A 146 31.22 28.73 -15.43
N PRO A 147 32.48 29.07 -15.14
CA PRO A 147 33.39 28.24 -14.38
C PRO A 147 33.00 28.07 -12.89
N THR A 148 31.97 28.78 -12.40
CA THR A 148 31.48 28.63 -11.04
C THR A 148 30.35 27.59 -10.95
N ILE A 149 29.96 26.97 -12.07
CA ILE A 149 28.92 25.93 -12.13
C ILE A 149 29.55 24.59 -12.44
N PHE A 150 29.24 23.60 -11.62
CA PHE A 150 29.63 22.20 -11.80
C PHE A 150 28.40 21.35 -12.10
N ILE A 151 28.43 20.66 -13.22
CA ILE A 151 27.33 19.81 -13.71
C ILE A 151 27.63 18.37 -13.31
N VAL A 152 26.68 17.73 -12.61
CA VAL A 152 26.76 16.33 -12.20
C VAL A 152 25.59 15.58 -12.79
N GLU A 153 25.86 14.70 -13.73
CA GLU A 153 24.84 13.96 -14.47
C GLU A 153 25.19 12.47 -14.59
N GLY A 154 24.18 11.68 -14.90
CA GLY A 154 24.31 10.25 -15.14
C GLY A 154 23.21 9.42 -14.49
N PRO A 155 23.09 8.13 -14.86
CA PRO A 155 22.04 7.24 -14.37
C PRO A 155 21.96 7.15 -12.85
N LYS A 156 23.08 7.30 -12.13
CA LYS A 156 23.13 7.32 -10.67
C LYS A 156 22.37 8.50 -10.08
N ILE A 157 22.57 9.69 -10.67
CA ILE A 157 21.97 10.94 -10.23
C ILE A 157 20.49 10.99 -10.60
N GLU A 158 20.16 10.65 -11.86
CA GLU A 158 18.78 10.60 -12.33
C GLU A 158 17.91 9.68 -11.46
N LYS A 159 18.44 8.50 -11.15
CA LYS A 159 17.75 7.52 -10.30
C LYS A 159 17.55 8.05 -8.88
N MET A 160 18.55 8.68 -8.29
CA MET A 160 18.45 9.29 -6.96
C MET A 160 17.40 10.39 -6.92
N LEU A 161 17.41 11.32 -7.87
CA LEU A 161 16.42 12.40 -7.96
C LEU A 161 15.00 11.85 -8.17
N GLY A 162 14.84 10.77 -8.94
CA GLY A 162 13.55 10.13 -9.20
C GLY A 162 12.92 9.44 -7.97
N TYR A 163 13.74 8.97 -7.03
CA TYR A 163 13.25 8.28 -5.82
C TYR A 163 13.23 9.14 -4.56
N THR A 164 13.85 10.32 -4.59
CA THR A 164 14.05 11.15 -3.39
C THR A 164 13.20 12.42 -3.46
N ASN A 165 12.34 12.62 -2.45
CA ASN A 165 11.64 13.90 -2.29
C ASN A 165 12.53 14.88 -1.53
N LEU A 166 13.20 15.77 -2.25
CA LEU A 166 14.14 16.76 -1.69
C LEU A 166 13.46 17.86 -0.85
N ASP A 167 12.14 18.04 -0.98
CA ASP A 167 11.36 18.98 -0.17
C ASP A 167 11.12 18.45 1.26
N SER A 168 11.34 17.15 1.49
CA SER A 168 11.19 16.54 2.80
C SER A 168 12.52 16.54 3.57
N GLU A 169 12.45 16.73 4.88
CA GLU A 169 13.63 16.69 5.78
C GLU A 169 14.40 15.36 5.66
N LYS A 170 13.67 14.24 5.58
CA LYS A 170 14.28 12.90 5.38
C LYS A 170 14.95 12.74 4.03
N GLY A 171 14.28 13.19 2.96
CA GLY A 171 14.83 13.12 1.61
C GLY A 171 16.06 13.99 1.45
N PHE A 172 16.06 15.19 2.03
CA PHE A 172 17.23 16.07 2.02
C PHE A 172 18.40 15.49 2.82
N ALA A 173 18.14 14.91 4.00
CA ALA A 173 19.19 14.22 4.76
C ALA A 173 19.78 13.01 4.02
N PHE A 174 18.93 12.25 3.31
CA PHE A 174 19.40 11.18 2.43
C PHE A 174 20.26 11.72 1.29
N PHE A 175 19.84 12.79 0.63
CA PHE A 175 20.59 13.44 -0.45
C PHE A 175 22.00 13.87 0.02
N GLN A 176 22.11 14.50 1.18
CA GLN A 176 23.41 14.88 1.74
C GLN A 176 24.30 13.65 1.99
N ARG A 177 23.72 12.57 2.56
CA ARG A 177 24.45 11.30 2.75
C ARG A 177 24.89 10.69 1.42
N PHE A 178 24.01 10.70 0.42
CA PHE A 178 24.29 10.18 -0.92
C PHE A 178 25.45 10.91 -1.60
N LEU A 179 25.51 12.25 -1.52
CA LEU A 179 26.61 13.03 -2.05
C LEU A 179 27.95 12.66 -1.39
N LYS A 180 27.94 12.49 -0.07
CA LYS A 180 29.13 12.19 0.72
C LYS A 180 29.60 10.75 0.54
N GLU A 181 28.74 9.77 0.80
CA GLU A 181 29.10 8.34 0.77
C GLU A 181 29.19 7.81 -0.68
N GLY A 182 28.47 8.44 -1.61
CA GLY A 182 28.54 8.12 -3.04
C GLY A 182 29.81 8.62 -3.73
N GLY A 183 30.69 9.36 -3.04
CA GLY A 183 31.96 9.86 -3.56
C GLY A 183 31.83 11.08 -4.48
N ILE A 184 30.62 11.67 -4.60
CA ILE A 184 30.35 12.79 -5.49
C ILE A 184 31.06 14.05 -5.01
N LEU A 185 31.07 14.31 -3.69
CA LEU A 185 31.78 15.44 -3.11
C LEU A 185 33.29 15.34 -3.35
N ASP A 186 33.87 14.16 -3.23
CA ASP A 186 35.30 13.94 -3.48
C ASP A 186 35.65 14.21 -4.95
N GLU A 187 34.77 13.90 -5.88
CA GLU A 187 34.99 14.17 -7.31
C GLU A 187 34.78 15.64 -7.65
N LEU A 188 33.83 16.33 -7.05
CA LEU A 188 33.67 17.78 -7.16
C LEU A 188 34.93 18.52 -6.63
N GLU A 189 35.47 18.09 -5.48
CA GLU A 189 36.72 18.66 -4.93
C GLU A 189 37.91 18.42 -5.85
N LYS A 190 38.00 17.23 -6.46
CA LYS A 190 39.08 16.95 -7.48
C LYS A 190 38.89 17.77 -8.75
N ALA A 191 37.65 18.09 -9.13
CA ALA A 191 37.32 18.95 -10.25
C ALA A 191 37.60 20.44 -9.96
N GLY A 192 37.87 20.80 -8.70
CA GLY A 192 38.31 22.14 -8.29
C GLY A 192 37.20 23.05 -7.75
N ILE A 193 36.06 22.52 -7.34
CA ILE A 193 34.96 23.31 -6.76
C ILE A 193 35.40 24.12 -5.54
N GLN A 194 34.89 25.34 -5.43
CA GLN A 194 35.18 26.26 -4.33
C GLN A 194 33.90 26.55 -3.53
N GLU A 195 34.03 27.03 -2.27
CA GLU A 195 32.88 27.46 -1.49
C GLU A 195 32.12 28.59 -2.20
N GLY A 196 30.80 28.42 -2.35
CA GLY A 196 29.92 29.34 -3.04
C GLY A 196 29.70 29.01 -4.52
N ASP A 197 30.45 28.04 -5.08
CA ASP A 197 30.14 27.52 -6.41
C ASP A 197 28.82 26.74 -6.43
N THR A 198 28.17 26.68 -7.59
CA THR A 198 26.90 26.02 -7.78
C THR A 198 27.08 24.61 -8.36
N VAL A 199 26.42 23.62 -7.76
CA VAL A 199 26.32 22.27 -8.29
C VAL A 199 24.96 22.12 -8.95
N ARG A 200 24.96 21.70 -10.22
CA ARG A 200 23.76 21.47 -11.04
C ARG A 200 23.57 20.00 -11.32
N MET A 201 22.39 19.46 -10.95
CA MET A 201 21.98 18.07 -11.17
C MET A 201 20.61 18.04 -11.88
N TYR A 202 20.54 17.88 -13.20
CA TYR A 202 19.30 17.81 -13.98
C TYR A 202 18.27 18.92 -13.67
N GLY A 203 18.74 20.15 -13.43
CA GLY A 203 17.86 21.28 -13.10
C GLY A 203 17.58 21.48 -11.61
N PHE A 204 18.18 20.66 -10.74
CA PHE A 204 18.28 20.92 -9.33
C PHE A 204 19.64 21.58 -9.04
N ASP A 205 19.63 22.82 -8.61
CA ASP A 205 20.84 23.61 -8.34
C ASP A 205 20.97 23.86 -6.83
N PHE A 206 22.17 23.72 -6.30
CA PHE A 206 22.49 24.05 -4.92
C PHE A 206 23.92 24.58 -4.79
N ASP A 207 24.14 25.43 -3.78
CA ASP A 207 25.47 25.99 -3.54
C ASP A 207 26.33 25.05 -2.70
N TYR A 208 27.60 24.94 -3.06
CA TYR A 208 28.56 24.12 -2.34
C TYR A 208 29.15 24.89 -1.16
N TYR A 209 29.03 24.33 0.04
CA TYR A 209 29.67 24.78 1.26
C TYR A 209 30.28 23.59 2.00
N LYS A 210 31.46 23.80 2.58
CA LYS A 210 32.22 22.79 3.30
C LYS A 210 31.78 22.64 4.75
#